data_f66c3b16cb6ecf5334dc3e9e7c2c6b79
#
_entry.id   f66c3b16cb6ecf5334dc3e9e7c2c6b79
#
_cell.length_a   1.000
_cell.length_b   1.000
_cell.length_c   1.000
_cell.angle_alpha   90.00
_cell.angle_beta   90.00
_cell.angle_gamma   90.00
#
_symmetry.space_group_name_H-M   'P 1'
#
loop_
_entity.id
_entity.type
_entity.pdbx_description
1 polymer ?
#
loop_
_entity_poly.entity_id
_entity_poly.type
_entity_poly.pdbx_seq_one_letter_code
_entity_poly.pdbx_strand_id
1 'polypeptide(L)'
;VARQRYLTRRVTLSLGAAVAGAVVTGGVGAANAEPDAPNTRYRGYSDHDRTRPYAKYMADRTAPEPAPVSAAYAGPPTPAADIPDFSALRADLAATGSSPIETGYGRTASGQAWVAVRTEMPRVTAAMWDWWFGWHSSESARYKLWHPDAHLYAAIAADRTAAPLPDRERYVGNISYVDEYIGPKLQQLAIAFQDPIAHGFDVPEGQTVVFGRVGSSVAPLDVGRLAHQVRPIPGGCEMRSRFYLNMWSLRVPDLARAADAVGRGPSVDPRDIAADLDAARDLLLHCGQEMNHLARFLPELYREFR
;
A
#
# COMPACT_ATOMS: atom_id res chain seq x y z
N VAL A 1 38.36 -5.39 55.75
CA VAL A 1 37.84 -6.09 54.59
C VAL A 1 36.32 -5.98 54.60
N ALA A 2 35.79 -4.95 53.93
CA ALA A 2 34.34 -4.71 53.83
C ALA A 2 33.83 -5.26 52.48
N ARG A 3 32.93 -6.22 52.55
CA ARG A 3 32.20 -6.73 51.37
C ARG A 3 31.04 -5.80 51.06
N GLN A 4 31.11 -5.13 49.92
CA GLN A 4 30.04 -4.31 49.35
C GLN A 4 29.03 -5.22 48.62
N ARG A 5 27.81 -5.31 49.14
CA ARG A 5 26.69 -6.05 48.49
C ARG A 5 26.02 -5.12 47.46
N TYR A 6 26.10 -5.44 46.21
CA TYR A 6 25.32 -4.83 45.15
C TYR A 6 23.90 -5.38 45.19
N LEU A 7 22.94 -4.50 45.51
CA LEU A 7 21.51 -4.74 45.37
C LEU A 7 21.10 -4.38 43.92
N THR A 8 20.86 -5.41 43.12
CA THR A 8 20.23 -5.26 41.78
C THR A 8 18.75 -4.97 41.97
N ARG A 9 18.36 -3.71 41.81
CA ARG A 9 16.94 -3.32 41.66
C ARG A 9 16.50 -3.73 40.24
N ARG A 10 15.62 -4.71 40.14
CA ARG A 10 14.83 -4.95 38.94
C ARG A 10 13.78 -3.84 38.85
N VAL A 11 13.92 -2.96 37.86
CA VAL A 11 12.88 -2.00 37.49
C VAL A 11 11.93 -2.72 36.55
N THR A 12 10.77 -3.08 37.06
CA THR A 12 9.65 -3.58 36.26
C THR A 12 8.96 -2.35 35.67
N LEU A 13 9.20 -2.04 34.41
CA LEU A 13 8.43 -1.05 33.67
C LEU A 13 7.08 -1.66 33.31
N SER A 14 6.05 -1.36 34.08
CA SER A 14 4.66 -1.57 33.66
C SER A 14 4.28 -0.42 32.72
N LEU A 15 4.20 -0.70 31.42
CA LEU A 15 3.55 0.18 30.46
C LEU A 15 2.04 0.15 30.73
N GLY A 16 1.57 1.10 31.51
CA GLY A 16 0.15 1.44 31.59
C GLY A 16 -0.23 2.23 30.36
N ALA A 17 -0.90 1.62 29.42
CA ALA A 17 -1.55 2.30 28.30
C ALA A 17 -2.77 3.04 28.84
N ALA A 18 -2.63 4.32 29.17
CA ALA A 18 -3.77 5.20 29.40
C ALA A 18 -4.27 5.67 28.01
N VAL A 19 -5.19 4.94 27.43
CA VAL A 19 -6.03 5.44 26.33
C VAL A 19 -7.12 6.28 27.00
N ALA A 20 -6.97 7.60 26.96
CA ALA A 20 -8.03 8.53 27.35
C ALA A 20 -9.14 8.44 26.29
N GLY A 21 -10.14 7.61 26.53
CA GLY A 21 -11.37 7.55 25.74
C GLY A 21 -12.23 8.78 26.07
N ALA A 22 -12.37 9.71 25.13
CA ALA A 22 -13.46 10.67 25.13
C ALA A 22 -14.74 9.91 24.73
N VAL A 23 -15.58 9.56 25.70
CA VAL A 23 -16.92 9.03 25.45
C VAL A 23 -17.81 10.21 25.07
N VAL A 24 -18.08 10.36 23.78
CA VAL A 24 -19.19 11.19 23.30
C VAL A 24 -20.44 10.30 23.31
N THR A 25 -21.27 10.42 24.31
CA THR A 25 -22.59 9.80 24.36
C THR A 25 -23.54 10.62 23.48
N GLY A 26 -23.59 10.29 22.20
CA GLY A 26 -24.67 10.66 21.30
C GLY A 26 -25.44 9.39 20.93
N GLY A 27 -26.60 9.19 21.58
CA GLY A 27 -27.50 8.08 21.23
C GLY A 27 -28.03 8.26 19.81
N VAL A 28 -27.63 7.37 18.90
CA VAL A 28 -28.30 7.12 17.63
C VAL A 28 -28.63 5.64 17.60
N GLY A 29 -29.92 5.35 17.41
CA GLY A 29 -30.46 4.00 17.45
C GLY A 29 -29.72 3.05 16.51
N ALA A 30 -29.38 1.88 17.03
CA ALA A 30 -28.85 0.77 16.27
C ALA A 30 -29.90 0.32 15.24
N ALA A 31 -29.78 0.77 14.01
CA ALA A 31 -30.35 0.07 12.89
C ALA A 31 -29.53 -1.21 12.71
N ASN A 32 -30.18 -2.38 12.81
CA ASN A 32 -29.59 -3.66 12.46
C ASN A 32 -29.21 -3.59 10.96
N ALA A 33 -27.96 -3.28 10.67
CA ALA A 33 -27.43 -3.42 9.32
C ALA A 33 -27.25 -4.92 9.05
N GLU A 34 -27.99 -5.43 8.08
CA GLU A 34 -27.72 -6.74 7.48
C GLU A 34 -26.27 -6.77 6.98
N PRO A 35 -25.58 -7.93 7.00
CA PRO A 35 -24.23 -8.02 6.46
C PRO A 35 -24.26 -7.63 4.98
N ASP A 36 -23.64 -6.51 4.67
CA ASP A 36 -23.64 -5.92 3.34
C ASP A 36 -23.07 -6.88 2.28
N ALA A 37 -23.81 -7.05 1.20
CA ALA A 37 -23.33 -7.75 0.02
C ALA A 37 -22.03 -7.08 -0.50
N PRO A 38 -21.07 -7.82 -1.12
CA PRO A 38 -19.75 -7.30 -1.53
C PRO A 38 -19.78 -6.00 -2.36
N ASN A 39 -20.90 -5.70 -3.00
CA ASN A 39 -21.08 -4.52 -3.86
C ASN A 39 -21.57 -3.25 -3.14
N THR A 40 -21.93 -3.30 -1.86
CA THR A 40 -22.42 -2.12 -1.12
C THR A 40 -21.30 -1.25 -0.58
N ARG A 41 -20.05 -1.73 -0.65
CA ARG A 41 -18.85 -1.02 -0.16
C ARG A 41 -18.24 -0.07 -1.18
N TYR A 42 -18.41 -0.33 -2.47
CA TYR A 42 -17.91 0.53 -3.52
C TYR A 42 -18.78 1.80 -3.61
N ARG A 43 -18.17 2.94 -3.35
CA ARG A 43 -18.87 4.24 -3.43
C ARG A 43 -18.80 4.88 -4.82
N GLY A 44 -18.05 4.31 -5.73
CA GLY A 44 -17.93 4.79 -7.10
C GLY A 44 -17.34 6.19 -7.23
N TYR A 45 -17.52 6.75 -8.40
CA TYR A 45 -17.22 8.15 -8.67
C TYR A 45 -18.43 9.01 -8.36
N SER A 46 -18.21 10.12 -7.63
CA SER A 46 -19.23 11.14 -7.42
C SER A 46 -19.48 11.94 -8.71
N ASP A 47 -20.60 12.71 -8.75
CA ASP A 47 -20.83 13.64 -9.86
C ASP A 47 -19.70 14.66 -10.00
N HIS A 48 -19.11 15.08 -8.88
CA HIS A 48 -17.95 15.95 -8.88
C HIS A 48 -16.72 15.27 -9.50
N ASP A 49 -16.45 14.00 -9.19
CA ASP A 49 -15.36 13.25 -9.81
C ASP A 49 -15.52 13.23 -11.34
N ARG A 50 -16.75 13.04 -11.82
CA ARG A 50 -17.08 12.96 -13.26
C ARG A 50 -16.93 14.29 -14.01
N THR A 51 -16.76 15.42 -13.31
CA THR A 51 -16.44 16.72 -13.93
C THR A 51 -14.94 16.92 -14.19
N ARG A 52 -14.09 16.00 -13.72
CA ARG A 52 -12.64 16.13 -13.85
C ARG A 52 -12.18 15.95 -15.31
N PRO A 53 -11.14 16.66 -15.75
CA PRO A 53 -10.66 16.57 -17.14
C PRO A 53 -10.22 15.16 -17.55
N TYR A 54 -9.86 14.31 -16.59
CA TYR A 54 -9.49 12.90 -16.78
C TYR A 54 -10.67 11.92 -16.62
N ALA A 55 -11.91 12.39 -16.50
CA ALA A 55 -13.09 11.52 -16.28
C ALA A 55 -13.29 10.45 -17.36
N LYS A 56 -12.82 10.69 -18.59
CA LYS A 56 -12.88 9.69 -19.68
C LYS A 56 -12.08 8.41 -19.40
N TYR A 57 -11.15 8.43 -18.42
CA TYR A 57 -10.40 7.26 -17.97
C TYR A 57 -11.08 6.52 -16.81
N MET A 58 -12.20 7.03 -16.30
CA MET A 58 -12.97 6.40 -15.24
C MET A 58 -13.68 5.16 -15.77
N ALA A 59 -13.46 4.03 -15.14
CA ALA A 59 -14.14 2.77 -15.43
C ALA A 59 -15.12 2.44 -14.29
N ASP A 60 -16.25 1.81 -14.63
CA ASP A 60 -17.23 1.39 -13.63
C ASP A 60 -16.74 0.23 -12.78
N ARG A 61 -15.80 -0.57 -13.29
CA ARG A 61 -15.20 -1.72 -12.60
C ARG A 61 -13.71 -1.82 -12.90
N THR A 62 -12.98 -2.36 -11.95
CA THR A 62 -11.57 -2.72 -12.13
C THR A 62 -11.42 -3.85 -13.14
N ALA A 63 -10.39 -3.79 -13.97
CA ALA A 63 -10.04 -4.90 -14.85
C ALA A 63 -9.62 -6.13 -14.03
N PRO A 64 -9.92 -7.34 -14.52
CA PRO A 64 -9.49 -8.56 -13.83
C PRO A 64 -7.95 -8.62 -13.75
N GLU A 65 -7.47 -9.35 -12.79
CA GLU A 65 -6.06 -9.64 -12.59
C GLU A 65 -5.47 -10.50 -13.72
N PRO A 66 -4.14 -10.52 -13.93
CA PRO A 66 -3.48 -11.44 -14.84
C PRO A 66 -3.62 -12.90 -14.40
N ALA A 67 -3.61 -13.84 -15.37
CA ALA A 67 -3.76 -15.26 -15.10
C ALA A 67 -2.79 -15.84 -14.03
N PRO A 68 -1.50 -15.46 -13.96
CA PRO A 68 -0.63 -15.93 -12.88
C PRO A 68 -1.11 -15.50 -11.48
N VAL A 69 -1.74 -14.33 -11.36
CA VAL A 69 -2.29 -13.83 -10.09
C VAL A 69 -3.54 -14.63 -9.72
N SER A 70 -4.46 -14.88 -10.68
CA SER A 70 -5.63 -15.75 -10.44
C SER A 70 -5.21 -17.15 -10.01
N ALA A 71 -4.18 -17.72 -10.64
CA ALA A 71 -3.66 -19.04 -10.29
C ALA A 71 -3.07 -19.08 -8.88
N ALA A 72 -2.27 -18.07 -8.51
CA ALA A 72 -1.70 -17.96 -7.17
C ALA A 72 -2.79 -17.70 -6.09
N TYR A 73 -3.80 -16.88 -6.41
CA TYR A 73 -4.93 -16.61 -5.52
C TYR A 73 -5.76 -17.86 -5.23
N ALA A 74 -5.98 -18.71 -6.23
CA ALA A 74 -6.70 -19.97 -6.08
C ALA A 74 -5.84 -21.10 -5.47
N GLY A 75 -4.52 -20.93 -5.48
CA GLY A 75 -3.56 -21.92 -4.99
C GLY A 75 -3.27 -21.84 -3.49
N PRO A 76 -2.50 -22.80 -2.97
CA PRO A 76 -2.02 -22.76 -1.60
C PRO A 76 -0.99 -21.63 -1.41
N PRO A 77 -0.77 -21.20 -0.15
CA PRO A 77 0.30 -20.25 0.14
C PRO A 77 1.68 -20.84 -0.22
N THR A 78 2.59 -19.97 -0.65
CA THR A 78 3.99 -20.30 -0.91
C THR A 78 4.63 -20.85 0.36
N PRO A 79 5.34 -21.98 0.30
CA PRO A 79 6.06 -22.53 1.46
C PRO A 79 7.09 -21.54 2.02
N ALA A 80 7.20 -21.43 3.32
CA ALA A 80 8.10 -20.47 3.98
C ALA A 80 9.58 -20.63 3.56
N ALA A 81 9.99 -21.83 3.19
CA ALA A 81 11.36 -22.11 2.72
C ALA A 81 11.67 -21.46 1.36
N ASP A 82 10.64 -21.16 0.55
CA ASP A 82 10.77 -20.58 -0.78
C ASP A 82 10.57 -19.06 -0.78
N ILE A 83 10.21 -18.48 0.38
CA ILE A 83 9.96 -17.04 0.54
C ILE A 83 11.26 -16.38 1.02
N PRO A 84 11.80 -15.37 0.30
CA PRO A 84 12.96 -14.62 0.76
C PRO A 84 12.60 -13.79 2.00
N ASP A 85 13.51 -13.73 2.99
CA ASP A 85 13.38 -12.79 4.08
C ASP A 85 13.47 -11.34 3.61
N PHE A 86 12.93 -10.41 4.39
CA PHE A 86 12.97 -8.97 4.07
C PHE A 86 14.39 -8.44 3.83
N SER A 87 15.39 -8.98 4.52
CA SER A 87 16.80 -8.62 4.32
C SER A 87 17.29 -8.91 2.89
N ALA A 88 16.70 -9.89 2.21
CA ALA A 88 17.01 -10.26 0.83
C ALA A 88 16.24 -9.43 -0.22
N LEU A 89 15.32 -8.54 0.16
CA LEU A 89 14.45 -7.79 -0.76
C LEU A 89 15.22 -7.10 -1.89
N ARG A 90 16.38 -6.50 -1.59
CA ARG A 90 17.20 -5.81 -2.59
C ARG A 90 17.81 -6.77 -3.61
N ALA A 91 18.22 -7.94 -3.18
CA ALA A 91 18.72 -8.98 -4.06
C ALA A 91 17.60 -9.64 -4.87
N ASP A 92 16.43 -9.82 -4.26
CA ASP A 92 15.22 -10.31 -4.94
C ASP A 92 14.74 -9.35 -6.03
N LEU A 93 14.79 -8.04 -5.78
CA LEU A 93 14.49 -6.98 -6.73
C LEU A 93 15.76 -6.41 -7.40
N ALA A 94 16.73 -7.27 -7.71
CA ALA A 94 17.90 -6.84 -8.48
C ALA A 94 17.51 -6.29 -9.85
N ALA A 95 18.35 -5.41 -10.41
CA ALA A 95 18.10 -4.73 -11.69
C ALA A 95 17.94 -5.71 -12.87
N THR A 96 18.51 -6.91 -12.75
CA THR A 96 18.43 -8.00 -13.74
C THR A 96 18.08 -9.32 -13.08
N GLY A 97 17.72 -10.31 -13.88
CA GLY A 97 17.33 -11.63 -13.40
C GLY A 97 15.89 -11.71 -12.91
N SER A 98 15.50 -12.84 -12.38
CA SER A 98 14.15 -13.12 -11.86
C SER A 98 14.23 -13.87 -10.55
N SER A 99 13.22 -13.70 -9.72
CA SER A 99 13.07 -14.46 -8.49
C SER A 99 12.54 -15.87 -8.79
N PRO A 100 12.81 -16.85 -7.95
CA PRO A 100 12.19 -18.18 -8.08
C PRO A 100 10.65 -18.08 -8.04
N ILE A 101 10.10 -17.15 -7.25
CA ILE A 101 8.67 -16.90 -7.15
C ILE A 101 8.38 -15.42 -7.41
N GLU A 102 7.78 -15.14 -8.56
CA GLU A 102 7.41 -13.78 -8.97
C GLU A 102 5.98 -13.40 -8.59
N THR A 103 5.12 -14.41 -8.36
CA THR A 103 3.71 -14.20 -8.00
C THR A 103 3.28 -15.25 -6.98
N GLY A 104 2.90 -14.81 -5.80
CA GLY A 104 2.51 -15.68 -4.70
C GLY A 104 2.29 -14.91 -3.41
N TYR A 105 1.77 -15.60 -2.40
CA TYR A 105 1.59 -15.07 -1.04
C TYR A 105 1.96 -16.13 -0.03
N GLY A 106 2.32 -15.72 1.18
CA GLY A 106 2.66 -16.66 2.24
C GLY A 106 3.17 -15.96 3.48
N ARG A 107 3.89 -16.72 4.29
CA ARG A 107 4.52 -16.25 5.52
C ARG A 107 5.99 -16.62 5.52
N THR A 108 6.87 -15.65 5.74
CA THR A 108 8.30 -15.89 5.87
C THR A 108 8.60 -16.77 7.09
N ALA A 109 9.79 -17.37 7.14
CA ALA A 109 10.24 -18.11 8.32
C ALA A 109 10.28 -17.25 9.60
N SER A 110 10.48 -15.93 9.46
CA SER A 110 10.46 -14.95 10.56
C SER A 110 9.04 -14.47 10.93
N GLY A 111 7.98 -14.98 10.27
CA GLY A 111 6.59 -14.73 10.63
C GLY A 111 5.91 -13.53 9.94
N GLN A 112 6.62 -12.83 9.05
CA GLN A 112 6.05 -11.75 8.25
C GLN A 112 5.07 -12.30 7.20
N ALA A 113 3.94 -11.64 6.98
CA ALA A 113 3.12 -11.94 5.81
C ALA A 113 3.79 -11.34 4.57
N TRP A 114 3.90 -12.14 3.52
CA TRP A 114 4.61 -11.81 2.30
C TRP A 114 3.71 -11.93 1.07
N VAL A 115 3.88 -11.00 0.13
CA VAL A 115 3.21 -11.02 -1.16
C VAL A 115 4.20 -10.62 -2.25
N ALA A 116 4.20 -11.36 -3.34
CA ALA A 116 4.88 -11.03 -4.59
C ALA A 116 3.86 -11.00 -5.73
N VAL A 117 3.96 -10.00 -6.59
CA VAL A 117 3.15 -9.87 -7.81
C VAL A 117 4.02 -9.41 -8.95
N ARG A 118 3.96 -10.12 -10.08
CA ARG A 118 4.55 -9.68 -11.35
C ARG A 118 3.42 -9.39 -12.35
N THR A 119 3.43 -8.18 -12.90
CA THR A 119 2.48 -7.76 -13.93
C THR A 119 3.21 -7.20 -15.13
N GLU A 120 2.97 -7.75 -16.31
CA GLU A 120 3.44 -7.17 -17.57
C GLU A 120 2.51 -6.04 -17.99
N MET A 121 3.10 -4.91 -18.39
CA MET A 121 2.37 -3.67 -18.66
C MET A 121 2.77 -3.15 -20.05
N PRO A 122 2.02 -3.54 -21.10
CA PRO A 122 2.31 -3.12 -22.48
C PRO A 122 2.33 -1.59 -22.62
N ARG A 123 3.33 -1.06 -23.33
CA ARG A 123 3.52 0.37 -23.62
C ARG A 123 3.83 1.26 -22.42
N VAL A 124 3.82 0.72 -21.21
CA VAL A 124 4.15 1.45 -19.97
C VAL A 124 5.66 1.52 -19.79
N THR A 125 6.16 2.60 -19.20
CA THR A 125 7.57 2.81 -18.88
C THR A 125 7.76 3.18 -17.41
N ALA A 126 8.98 3.08 -16.90
CA ALA A 126 9.33 3.50 -15.55
C ALA A 126 9.02 5.00 -15.29
N ALA A 127 9.26 5.85 -16.29
CA ALA A 127 8.95 7.28 -16.20
C ALA A 127 7.46 7.56 -16.01
N MET A 128 6.58 6.75 -16.61
CA MET A 128 5.12 6.85 -16.41
C MET A 128 4.74 6.50 -14.97
N TRP A 129 5.45 5.56 -14.34
CA TRP A 129 5.23 5.19 -12.95
C TRP A 129 5.73 6.26 -11.97
N ASP A 130 6.91 6.85 -12.19
CA ASP A 130 7.37 7.97 -11.38
C ASP A 130 6.40 9.15 -11.45
N TRP A 131 5.90 9.47 -12.66
CA TRP A 131 4.86 10.48 -12.83
C TRP A 131 3.55 10.11 -12.12
N TRP A 132 3.08 8.86 -12.26
CA TRP A 132 1.85 8.38 -11.64
C TRP A 132 1.86 8.56 -10.13
N PHE A 133 2.93 8.12 -9.47
CA PHE A 133 3.08 8.29 -8.01
C PHE A 133 3.18 9.76 -7.58
N GLY A 134 3.74 10.62 -8.39
CA GLY A 134 3.77 12.07 -8.16
C GLY A 134 2.42 12.76 -8.40
N TRP A 135 1.49 12.13 -9.15
CA TRP A 135 0.27 12.76 -9.62
C TRP A 135 -1.00 12.25 -8.91
N HIS A 136 -1.14 10.93 -8.72
CA HIS A 136 -2.43 10.36 -8.30
C HIS A 136 -2.76 10.62 -6.82
N SER A 137 -1.77 10.65 -5.94
CA SER A 137 -1.98 10.69 -4.49
C SER A 137 -2.56 12.00 -3.96
N SER A 138 -2.62 13.05 -4.79
CA SER A 138 -3.11 14.37 -4.38
C SER A 138 -4.64 14.50 -4.42
N GLU A 139 -5.34 13.53 -5.03
CA GLU A 139 -6.78 13.62 -5.24
C GLU A 139 -7.44 12.23 -5.28
N SER A 140 -8.53 12.07 -4.51
CA SER A 140 -9.24 10.78 -4.43
C SER A 140 -9.76 10.30 -5.78
N ALA A 141 -10.24 11.20 -6.64
CA ALA A 141 -10.73 10.84 -7.98
C ALA A 141 -9.62 10.28 -8.87
N ARG A 142 -8.37 10.76 -8.73
CA ARG A 142 -7.20 10.21 -9.43
C ARG A 142 -6.83 8.83 -8.88
N TYR A 143 -6.87 8.67 -7.56
CA TYR A 143 -6.57 7.40 -6.91
C TYR A 143 -7.56 6.29 -7.30
N LYS A 144 -8.84 6.63 -7.41
CA LYS A 144 -9.90 5.71 -7.89
C LYS A 144 -9.68 5.22 -9.31
N LEU A 145 -8.96 5.96 -10.18
CA LEU A 145 -8.62 5.48 -11.53
C LEU A 145 -7.80 4.19 -11.48
N TRP A 146 -7.01 3.98 -10.43
CA TRP A 146 -6.13 2.83 -10.30
C TRP A 146 -6.91 1.55 -9.94
N HIS A 147 -7.85 1.65 -9.00
CA HIS A 147 -8.71 0.52 -8.60
C HIS A 147 -10.12 1.01 -8.25
N PRO A 148 -11.00 1.22 -9.23
CA PRO A 148 -12.33 1.79 -9.00
C PRO A 148 -13.22 0.98 -8.03
N ASP A 149 -13.02 -0.33 -7.90
CA ASP A 149 -13.79 -1.16 -6.97
C ASP A 149 -13.28 -1.10 -5.51
N ALA A 150 -12.08 -0.59 -5.27
CA ALA A 150 -11.46 -0.66 -3.96
C ALA A 150 -10.98 0.69 -3.39
N HIS A 151 -10.48 1.59 -4.22
CA HIS A 151 -9.92 2.85 -3.78
C HIS A 151 -11.00 3.89 -3.48
N LEU A 152 -10.92 4.55 -2.32
CA LEU A 152 -11.94 5.46 -1.83
C LEU A 152 -11.44 6.89 -1.64
N TYR A 153 -10.26 7.04 -1.03
CA TYR A 153 -9.73 8.32 -0.61
C TYR A 153 -8.22 8.38 -0.83
N ALA A 154 -7.74 9.52 -1.25
CA ALA A 154 -6.31 9.84 -1.24
C ALA A 154 -6.08 11.31 -0.86
N ALA A 155 -5.02 11.52 -0.09
CA ALA A 155 -4.44 12.82 0.17
C ALA A 155 -2.93 12.66 0.38
N ILE A 156 -2.19 13.75 0.18
CA ILE A 156 -0.74 13.75 0.33
C ILE A 156 -0.33 14.75 1.44
N ALA A 157 0.73 14.46 2.18
CA ALA A 157 1.18 15.32 3.27
C ALA A 157 1.63 16.70 2.76
N ALA A 158 2.39 16.73 1.67
CA ALA A 158 2.81 17.96 1.01
C ALA A 158 2.46 17.87 -0.49
N ASP A 159 1.55 18.73 -0.96
CA ASP A 159 1.23 18.78 -2.39
C ASP A 159 2.40 19.40 -3.18
N ARG A 160 3.04 18.57 -3.97
CA ARG A 160 4.16 18.91 -4.85
C ARG A 160 3.81 18.76 -6.33
N THR A 161 2.54 18.58 -6.66
CA THR A 161 2.09 18.29 -8.05
C THR A 161 2.43 19.42 -9.03
N ALA A 162 2.36 20.68 -8.58
CA ALA A 162 2.71 21.85 -9.37
C ALA A 162 4.17 22.31 -9.17
N ALA A 163 4.95 21.64 -8.32
CA ALA A 163 6.34 22.03 -8.07
C ALA A 163 7.22 21.70 -9.29
N PRO A 164 8.22 22.53 -9.62
CA PRO A 164 9.16 22.27 -10.70
C PRO A 164 10.22 21.22 -10.28
N LEU A 165 9.75 20.05 -9.93
CA LEU A 165 10.55 18.91 -9.45
C LEU A 165 10.46 17.76 -10.46
N PRO A 166 11.52 16.94 -10.59
CA PRO A 166 11.43 15.65 -11.23
C PRO A 166 10.27 14.81 -10.66
N ASP A 167 9.63 14.00 -11.48
CA ASP A 167 8.44 13.25 -11.09
C ASP A 167 8.64 12.41 -9.82
N ARG A 168 9.81 11.74 -9.69
CA ARG A 168 10.18 10.97 -8.51
C ARG A 168 10.28 11.82 -7.23
N GLU A 169 10.79 13.04 -7.30
CA GLU A 169 10.95 13.92 -6.16
C GLU A 169 9.62 14.48 -5.62
N ARG A 170 8.53 14.36 -6.39
CA ARG A 170 7.19 14.75 -5.95
C ARG A 170 6.63 13.81 -4.89
N TYR A 171 6.98 12.52 -4.93
CA TYR A 171 6.48 11.53 -3.98
C TYR A 171 7.55 11.03 -3.00
N VAL A 172 8.82 10.91 -3.38
CA VAL A 172 9.89 10.50 -2.46
C VAL A 172 10.04 11.51 -1.32
N GLY A 173 10.13 11.01 -0.08
CA GLY A 173 10.15 11.84 1.13
C GLY A 173 8.79 12.45 1.47
N ASN A 174 7.72 11.97 0.87
CA ASN A 174 6.35 12.40 1.12
C ASN A 174 5.51 11.25 1.71
N ILE A 175 4.32 11.57 2.21
CA ILE A 175 3.40 10.58 2.78
C ILE A 175 2.08 10.66 2.01
N SER A 176 1.64 9.53 1.46
CA SER A 176 0.30 9.34 0.90
C SER A 176 -0.62 8.74 1.97
N TYR A 177 -1.76 9.38 2.21
CA TYR A 177 -2.82 8.88 3.07
C TYR A 177 -3.93 8.34 2.18
N VAL A 178 -4.24 7.04 2.31
CA VAL A 178 -5.22 6.39 1.46
C VAL A 178 -6.19 5.55 2.29
N ASP A 179 -7.46 5.52 1.82
CA ASP A 179 -8.46 4.57 2.29
C ASP A 179 -8.80 3.65 1.12
N GLU A 180 -8.67 2.36 1.33
CA GLU A 180 -8.91 1.34 0.31
C GLU A 180 -9.44 0.04 0.92
N TYR A 181 -10.17 -0.74 0.14
CA TYR A 181 -10.53 -2.09 0.52
C TYR A 181 -9.50 -3.09 0.00
N ILE A 182 -8.93 -3.89 0.91
CA ILE A 182 -8.15 -5.08 0.56
C ILE A 182 -8.98 -6.29 0.98
N GLY A 183 -9.52 -7.01 0.01
CA GLY A 183 -10.58 -7.97 0.26
C GLY A 183 -11.78 -7.32 0.96
N PRO A 184 -12.31 -7.90 2.04
CA PRO A 184 -13.45 -7.34 2.76
C PRO A 184 -13.09 -6.23 3.75
N LYS A 185 -11.80 -5.95 3.98
CA LYS A 185 -11.34 -5.06 5.05
C LYS A 185 -10.99 -3.68 4.53
N LEU A 186 -11.55 -2.63 5.15
CA LEU A 186 -11.12 -1.25 4.93
C LEU A 186 -9.73 -1.05 5.56
N GLN A 187 -8.80 -0.61 4.75
CA GLN A 187 -7.47 -0.19 5.17
C GLN A 187 -7.36 1.34 5.11
N GLN A 188 -6.92 1.96 6.20
CA GLN A 188 -6.64 3.39 6.28
C GLN A 188 -5.14 3.56 6.49
N LEU A 189 -4.43 3.77 5.39
CA LEU A 189 -2.98 3.68 5.34
C LEU A 189 -2.31 5.05 5.25
N ALA A 190 -1.10 5.12 5.80
CA ALA A 190 -0.16 6.21 5.60
C ALA A 190 1.12 5.62 5.02
N ILE A 191 1.34 5.82 3.74
CA ILE A 191 2.46 5.27 2.99
C ILE A 191 3.54 6.33 2.88
N ALA A 192 4.65 6.15 3.63
CA ALA A 192 5.79 7.05 3.61
C ALA A 192 6.80 6.57 2.57
N PHE A 193 6.85 7.24 1.42
CA PHE A 193 7.78 6.92 0.34
C PHE A 193 9.21 7.32 0.70
N GLN A 194 10.13 6.42 0.42
CA GLN A 194 11.54 6.56 0.76
C GLN A 194 12.40 6.51 -0.51
N ASP A 195 13.57 7.16 -0.47
CA ASP A 195 14.52 7.08 -1.58
C ASP A 195 15.07 5.63 -1.70
N PRO A 196 14.78 4.92 -2.78
CA PRO A 196 15.22 3.54 -2.94
C PRO A 196 16.75 3.42 -3.00
N ILE A 197 17.45 4.42 -3.54
CA ILE A 197 18.92 4.43 -3.64
C ILE A 197 19.53 4.52 -2.25
N ALA A 198 19.02 5.42 -1.40
CA ALA A 198 19.45 5.53 0.00
C ALA A 198 19.18 4.23 0.81
N HIS A 199 18.24 3.42 0.35
CA HIS A 199 17.94 2.10 0.91
C HIS A 199 18.66 0.94 0.21
N GLY A 200 19.60 1.23 -0.69
CA GLY A 200 20.50 0.23 -1.31
C GLY A 200 19.90 -0.55 -2.47
N PHE A 201 18.81 -0.06 -3.08
CA PHE A 201 18.32 -0.61 -4.35
C PHE A 201 19.19 -0.13 -5.50
N ASP A 202 19.45 -1.02 -6.46
CA ASP A 202 20.03 -0.67 -7.75
C ASP A 202 18.90 -0.20 -8.69
N VAL A 203 19.00 1.04 -9.17
CA VAL A 203 17.98 1.68 -10.02
C VAL A 203 18.67 2.27 -11.25
N PRO A 204 19.05 1.44 -12.23
CA PRO A 204 19.68 1.91 -13.46
C PRO A 204 18.72 2.75 -14.31
N GLU A 205 19.28 3.45 -15.29
CA GLU A 205 18.52 4.24 -16.25
C GLU A 205 17.41 3.41 -16.92
N GLY A 206 16.24 3.98 -17.09
CA GLY A 206 15.06 3.29 -17.66
C GLY A 206 14.33 2.38 -16.69
N GLN A 207 14.78 2.27 -15.43
CA GLN A 207 14.10 1.56 -14.36
C GLN A 207 13.65 2.51 -13.25
N THR A 208 12.70 2.07 -12.41
CA THR A 208 12.37 2.74 -11.15
C THR A 208 12.02 1.73 -10.07
N VAL A 209 12.22 2.13 -8.82
CA VAL A 209 11.73 1.40 -7.64
C VAL A 209 10.98 2.40 -6.77
N VAL A 210 9.69 2.14 -6.54
CA VAL A 210 8.90 2.85 -5.55
C VAL A 210 8.99 2.05 -4.26
N PHE A 211 9.63 2.63 -3.25
CA PHE A 211 9.84 1.99 -1.96
C PHE A 211 9.16 2.77 -0.85
N GLY A 212 8.47 2.09 0.07
CA GLY A 212 7.73 2.77 1.12
C GLY A 212 7.57 1.97 2.41
N ARG A 213 7.40 2.71 3.50
CA ARG A 213 6.89 2.20 4.76
C ARG A 213 5.37 2.32 4.75
N VAL A 214 4.70 1.23 5.04
CA VAL A 214 3.24 1.18 5.17
C VAL A 214 2.89 1.30 6.64
N GLY A 215 2.14 2.32 6.99
CA GLY A 215 1.66 2.57 8.33
C GLY A 215 0.15 2.78 8.37
N SER A 216 -0.41 2.81 9.58
CA SER A 216 -1.82 3.18 9.78
C SER A 216 -2.00 4.70 9.82
N SER A 217 -3.07 5.21 9.20
CA SER A 217 -3.46 6.63 9.35
C SER A 217 -4.03 6.93 10.74
N VAL A 218 -4.65 5.94 11.39
CA VAL A 218 -5.36 6.11 12.67
C VAL A 218 -4.54 5.71 13.90
N ALA A 219 -3.46 4.93 13.72
CA ALA A 219 -2.61 4.47 14.81
C ALA A 219 -1.14 4.90 14.59
N PRO A 220 -0.35 5.11 15.66
CA PRO A 220 1.06 5.53 15.56
C PRO A 220 1.98 4.35 15.20
N LEU A 221 1.59 3.55 14.23
CA LEU A 221 2.27 2.30 13.87
C LEU A 221 2.56 2.24 12.37
N ASP A 222 3.79 1.85 12.02
CA ASP A 222 4.08 1.22 10.74
C ASP A 222 3.80 -0.28 10.87
N VAL A 223 3.23 -0.86 9.82
CA VAL A 223 2.80 -2.27 9.79
C VAL A 223 3.52 -3.09 8.74
N GLY A 224 4.23 -2.44 7.80
CA GLY A 224 4.89 -3.15 6.72
C GLY A 224 5.79 -2.31 5.84
N ARG A 225 6.25 -2.97 4.76
CA ARG A 225 7.04 -2.38 3.69
C ARG A 225 6.47 -2.81 2.35
N LEU A 226 6.53 -1.90 1.38
CA LEU A 226 6.25 -2.19 -0.02
C LEU A 226 7.44 -1.79 -0.90
N ALA A 227 7.62 -2.52 -1.99
CA ALA A 227 8.52 -2.14 -3.07
C ALA A 227 7.88 -2.53 -4.42
N HIS A 228 7.85 -1.59 -5.36
CA HIS A 228 7.43 -1.82 -6.73
C HIS A 228 8.60 -1.50 -7.64
N GLN A 229 9.21 -2.52 -8.23
CA GLN A 229 10.26 -2.36 -9.23
C GLN A 229 9.64 -2.39 -10.63
N VAL A 230 9.95 -1.39 -11.43
CA VAL A 230 9.56 -1.31 -12.84
C VAL A 230 10.79 -1.49 -13.71
N ARG A 231 10.79 -2.51 -14.56
CA ARG A 231 11.88 -2.83 -15.49
C ARG A 231 11.37 -2.87 -16.93
N PRO A 232 12.15 -2.40 -17.90
CA PRO A 232 11.77 -2.50 -19.31
C PRO A 232 11.77 -3.97 -19.76
N ILE A 233 10.76 -4.32 -20.57
CA ILE A 233 10.69 -5.55 -21.35
C ILE A 233 10.31 -5.19 -22.80
N PRO A 234 10.46 -6.10 -23.78
CA PRO A 234 10.01 -5.84 -25.14
C PRO A 234 8.53 -5.40 -25.19
N GLY A 235 8.28 -4.21 -25.71
CA GLY A 235 6.94 -3.66 -25.89
C GLY A 235 6.31 -2.99 -24.64
N GLY A 236 7.04 -2.83 -23.54
CA GLY A 236 6.52 -2.17 -22.32
C GLY A 236 7.45 -2.33 -21.12
N CYS A 237 6.85 -2.59 -19.96
CA CYS A 237 7.59 -2.91 -18.74
C CYS A 237 6.95 -4.08 -17.99
N GLU A 238 7.69 -4.62 -17.02
CA GLU A 238 7.15 -5.46 -15.96
C GLU A 238 7.19 -4.69 -14.65
N MET A 239 6.13 -4.83 -13.86
CA MET A 239 6.07 -4.41 -12.47
C MET A 239 6.29 -5.63 -11.59
N ARG A 240 7.30 -5.57 -10.72
CA ARG A 240 7.59 -6.58 -9.70
C ARG A 240 7.31 -5.99 -8.34
N SER A 241 6.18 -6.32 -7.76
CA SER A 241 5.74 -5.82 -6.45
C SER A 241 6.11 -6.81 -5.35
N ARG A 242 6.56 -6.29 -4.21
CA ARG A 242 6.85 -7.06 -3.00
C ARG A 242 6.29 -6.33 -1.78
N PHE A 243 5.60 -7.10 -0.94
CA PHE A 243 5.08 -6.60 0.32
C PHE A 243 5.55 -7.51 1.46
N TYR A 244 5.97 -6.89 2.54
CA TYR A 244 6.28 -7.55 3.81
C TYR A 244 5.47 -6.85 4.89
N LEU A 245 4.51 -7.57 5.46
CA LEU A 245 3.61 -7.06 6.49
C LEU A 245 3.97 -7.66 7.85
N ASN A 246 3.35 -7.17 8.92
CA ASN A 246 3.70 -7.51 10.30
C ASN A 246 5.14 -7.10 10.69
N MET A 247 5.60 -5.99 10.10
CA MET A 247 6.88 -5.35 10.41
C MET A 247 6.64 -4.11 11.27
N TRP A 248 6.45 -4.33 12.55
CA TRP A 248 5.99 -3.31 13.49
C TRP A 248 7.08 -2.31 13.84
N SER A 249 6.77 -1.01 13.74
CA SER A 249 7.57 0.06 14.31
C SER A 249 6.67 1.24 14.72
N LEU A 250 7.14 2.03 15.69
CA LEU A 250 6.42 3.25 16.09
C LEU A 250 6.62 4.34 15.04
N ARG A 251 5.57 5.12 14.82
CA ARG A 251 5.57 6.29 13.96
C ARG A 251 4.95 7.45 14.70
N VAL A 252 5.45 8.67 14.47
CA VAL A 252 4.78 9.89 14.91
C VAL A 252 3.63 10.17 13.93
N PRO A 253 2.36 10.11 14.36
CA PRO A 253 1.22 10.36 13.49
C PRO A 253 1.06 11.87 13.22
N ASP A 254 0.50 12.19 12.06
CA ASP A 254 -0.13 13.49 11.84
C ASP A 254 -1.52 13.47 12.50
N LEU A 255 -1.70 14.22 13.57
CA LEU A 255 -2.92 14.17 14.38
C LEU A 255 -4.15 14.68 13.62
N ALA A 256 -4.00 15.65 12.72
CA ALA A 256 -5.11 16.14 11.90
C ALA A 256 -5.54 15.04 10.89
N ARG A 257 -4.60 14.40 10.23
CA ARG A 257 -4.87 13.29 9.33
C ARG A 257 -5.45 12.08 10.04
N ALA A 258 -5.00 11.79 11.26
CA ALA A 258 -5.57 10.72 12.07
C ALA A 258 -7.04 11.00 12.44
N ALA A 259 -7.36 12.23 12.86
CA ALA A 259 -8.74 12.63 13.14
C ALA A 259 -9.64 12.56 11.90
N ASP A 260 -9.17 13.04 10.76
CA ASP A 260 -9.88 12.92 9.49
C ASP A 260 -10.14 11.46 9.10
N ALA A 261 -9.16 10.58 9.29
CA ALA A 261 -9.29 9.16 8.96
C ALA A 261 -10.33 8.47 9.86
N VAL A 262 -10.32 8.75 11.17
CA VAL A 262 -11.35 8.25 12.10
C VAL A 262 -12.75 8.73 11.69
N GLY A 263 -12.88 9.98 11.21
CA GLY A 263 -14.15 10.53 10.75
C GLY A 263 -14.70 9.88 9.45
N ARG A 264 -13.83 9.28 8.64
CA ARG A 264 -14.22 8.66 7.37
C ARG A 264 -14.54 7.16 7.47
N GLY A 265 -14.04 6.48 8.46
CA GLY A 265 -14.15 5.04 8.56
C GLY A 265 -14.74 4.53 9.86
N PRO A 266 -15.14 3.25 9.93
CA PRO A 266 -15.39 2.59 11.18
C PRO A 266 -14.10 2.55 12.01
N SER A 267 -14.23 2.50 13.32
CA SER A 267 -13.09 2.30 14.21
C SER A 267 -12.32 1.04 13.79
N VAL A 268 -11.02 1.17 13.56
CA VAL A 268 -10.17 0.02 13.22
C VAL A 268 -10.13 -0.92 14.42
N ASP A 269 -10.52 -2.16 14.23
CA ASP A 269 -10.34 -3.21 15.25
C ASP A 269 -8.83 -3.50 15.35
N PRO A 270 -8.22 -3.37 16.55
CA PRO A 270 -6.80 -3.69 16.73
C PRO A 270 -6.42 -5.11 16.25
N ARG A 271 -7.38 -6.02 16.21
CA ARG A 271 -7.16 -7.39 15.69
C ARG A 271 -6.96 -7.43 14.17
N ASP A 272 -7.46 -6.43 13.46
CA ASP A 272 -7.33 -6.33 12.00
C ASP A 272 -6.03 -5.64 11.57
N ILE A 273 -5.22 -5.16 12.50
CA ILE A 273 -3.93 -4.51 12.20
C ILE A 273 -2.89 -5.55 11.75
N ALA A 274 -2.94 -6.78 12.30
CA ALA A 274 -2.04 -7.86 11.91
C ALA A 274 -2.56 -8.55 10.63
N ALA A 275 -1.70 -8.62 9.61
CA ALA A 275 -2.02 -9.35 8.40
C ALA A 275 -1.90 -10.87 8.63
N ASP A 276 -2.98 -11.60 8.40
CA ASP A 276 -3.02 -13.05 8.30
C ASP A 276 -2.74 -13.52 6.85
N LEU A 277 -2.88 -14.80 6.57
CA LEU A 277 -2.69 -15.34 5.21
C LEU A 277 -3.83 -14.93 4.26
N ASP A 278 -5.04 -14.73 4.77
CA ASP A 278 -6.16 -14.27 3.94
C ASP A 278 -5.93 -12.81 3.53
N ALA A 279 -5.47 -11.94 4.42
CA ALA A 279 -5.09 -10.58 4.09
C ALA A 279 -3.94 -10.52 3.07
N ALA A 280 -2.95 -11.41 3.18
CA ALA A 280 -1.88 -11.50 2.18
C ALA A 280 -2.39 -11.97 0.81
N ARG A 281 -3.29 -12.93 0.80
CA ARG A 281 -3.95 -13.44 -0.42
C ARG A 281 -4.82 -12.36 -1.08
N ASP A 282 -5.59 -11.62 -0.29
CA ASP A 282 -6.42 -10.52 -0.79
C ASP A 282 -5.55 -9.37 -1.34
N LEU A 283 -4.41 -9.07 -0.71
CA LEU A 283 -3.45 -8.09 -1.23
C LEU A 283 -2.79 -8.54 -2.54
N LEU A 284 -2.53 -9.84 -2.71
CA LEU A 284 -2.06 -10.39 -3.99
C LEU A 284 -3.05 -10.09 -5.12
N LEU A 285 -4.33 -10.36 -4.88
CA LEU A 285 -5.40 -10.12 -5.85
C LEU A 285 -5.54 -8.63 -6.15
N HIS A 286 -5.65 -7.81 -5.12
CA HIS A 286 -5.77 -6.35 -5.20
C HIS A 286 -4.63 -5.75 -6.04
N CYS A 287 -3.38 -6.07 -5.70
CA CYS A 287 -2.22 -5.57 -6.43
C CYS A 287 -2.21 -6.02 -7.91
N GLY A 288 -2.56 -7.28 -8.20
CA GLY A 288 -2.64 -7.76 -9.58
C GLY A 288 -3.72 -7.05 -10.39
N GLN A 289 -4.86 -6.78 -9.79
CA GLN A 289 -5.98 -6.06 -10.43
C GLN A 289 -5.62 -4.61 -10.72
N GLU A 290 -5.14 -3.87 -9.73
CA GLU A 290 -4.81 -2.45 -9.88
C GLU A 290 -3.72 -2.22 -10.95
N MET A 291 -2.65 -3.03 -10.94
CA MET A 291 -1.55 -2.89 -11.90
C MET A 291 -2.03 -3.20 -13.33
N ASN A 292 -2.80 -4.28 -13.50
CA ASN A 292 -3.36 -4.63 -14.80
C ASN A 292 -4.40 -3.63 -15.30
N HIS A 293 -5.18 -3.04 -14.40
CA HIS A 293 -6.18 -2.03 -14.74
C HIS A 293 -5.50 -0.74 -15.23
N LEU A 294 -4.54 -0.22 -14.47
CA LEU A 294 -3.82 1.01 -14.81
C LEU A 294 -3.05 0.88 -16.13
N ALA A 295 -2.46 -0.27 -16.42
CA ALA A 295 -1.72 -0.52 -17.65
C ALA A 295 -2.52 -0.24 -18.92
N ARG A 296 -3.85 -0.33 -18.87
CA ARG A 296 -4.73 -0.17 -20.02
C ARG A 296 -4.79 1.26 -20.55
N PHE A 297 -4.57 2.25 -19.69
CA PHE A 297 -4.74 3.66 -20.05
C PHE A 297 -3.62 4.58 -19.58
N LEU A 298 -2.70 4.09 -18.74
CA LEU A 298 -1.58 4.92 -18.24
C LEU A 298 -0.77 5.61 -19.34
N PRO A 299 -0.45 4.98 -20.49
CA PRO A 299 0.29 5.65 -21.55
C PRO A 299 -0.46 6.85 -22.15
N GLU A 300 -1.78 6.74 -22.34
CA GLU A 300 -2.64 7.79 -22.85
C GLU A 300 -2.83 8.91 -21.82
N LEU A 301 -3.10 8.54 -20.57
CA LEU A 301 -3.24 9.46 -19.45
C LEU A 301 -1.96 10.29 -19.24
N TYR A 302 -0.80 9.62 -19.23
CA TYR A 302 0.50 10.27 -19.11
C TYR A 302 0.75 11.30 -20.22
N ARG A 303 0.47 10.95 -21.48
CA ARG A 303 0.67 11.84 -22.61
C ARG A 303 -0.18 13.11 -22.52
N GLU A 304 -1.34 13.01 -21.91
CA GLU A 304 -2.31 14.10 -21.82
C GLU A 304 -2.10 15.01 -20.61
N PHE A 305 -1.62 14.46 -19.49
CA PHE A 305 -1.60 15.17 -18.20
C PHE A 305 -0.21 15.39 -17.59
N ARG A 306 0.84 14.96 -18.25
CA ARG A 306 2.20 15.25 -17.83
C ARG A 306 2.61 16.70 -18.08
#